data_7ba4de0a33af9c6e1527d6fc898472e7
#
_entry.id   7ba4de0a33af9c6e1527d6fc898472e7
#
_cell.length_a   1.000
_cell.length_b   1.000
_cell.length_c   1.000
_cell.angle_alpha   90.00
_cell.angle_beta   90.00
_cell.angle_gamma   90.00
#
_symmetry.space_group_name_H-M   'P 1'
#
loop_
_entity.id
_entity.type
_entity.pdbx_description
1 polymer ?
#
loop_
_entity_poly.entity_id
_entity_poly.type
_entity_poly.pdbx_seq_one_letter_code
_entity_poly.pdbx_strand_id
1 'polypeptide(L)'
;MSLLQKMFGKRQKRTHPYCAALIAAAGSSTRYGGENKLLQTLDGIPVLVRTLLTIDRVEGIDEIVIAAREDELLPYAELCKTFGLRKPVKVIVGGATRTESVLRAALEASPETEFFAVQDGARPLISVELIDEVLDAARVYLAAAPAVPVRDTIKVAHDGIVERTPDRSALFAVQTPQVFAADLLKAALQSAIADGATITDDCSAVERMGKEVHLTEGSEENIKITTPVDLAIAEAILQRRGE
;
A
#
# COMPACT_ATOMS: atom_id res chain seq x y z
N MET A 1 -19.67 30.17 30.41
CA MET A 1 -18.94 29.12 29.70
C MET A 1 -17.60 29.70 29.26
N SER A 2 -16.49 29.14 29.79
CA SER A 2 -15.13 29.66 29.63
C SER A 2 -14.64 29.57 28.18
N LEU A 3 -13.86 30.56 27.73
CA LEU A 3 -13.21 30.62 26.41
C LEU A 3 -12.38 29.34 26.10
N LEU A 4 -11.85 28.69 27.13
CA LEU A 4 -11.11 27.42 27.06
C LEU A 4 -11.99 26.24 26.58
N GLN A 5 -13.28 26.23 26.86
CA GLN A 5 -14.18 25.18 26.38
C GLN A 5 -14.55 25.31 24.88
N LYS A 6 -14.33 26.48 24.27
CA LYS A 6 -14.52 26.69 22.82
C LYS A 6 -13.29 26.32 21.99
N MET A 7 -12.10 26.27 22.60
CA MET A 7 -10.85 25.90 21.89
C MET A 7 -10.63 24.40 21.85
N PHE A 8 -11.19 23.63 22.74
CA PHE A 8 -11.21 22.17 22.69
C PHE A 8 -12.59 21.71 22.16
N GLY A 9 -12.79 21.90 20.83
CA GLY A 9 -13.89 21.23 20.15
C GLY A 9 -13.93 19.77 20.60
N LYS A 10 -15.12 19.25 20.96
CA LYS A 10 -15.30 17.85 21.36
C LYS A 10 -14.58 16.97 20.33
N ARG A 11 -13.41 16.41 20.70
CA ARG A 11 -12.82 15.31 19.94
C ARG A 11 -13.90 14.24 19.86
N GLN A 12 -14.47 14.05 18.70
CA GLN A 12 -15.38 12.94 18.45
C GLN A 12 -14.57 11.69 18.81
N LYS A 13 -15.09 10.88 19.74
CA LYS A 13 -14.39 9.67 20.20
C LYS A 13 -14.30 8.76 18.98
N ARG A 14 -13.08 8.56 18.46
CA ARG A 14 -12.83 7.66 17.34
C ARG A 14 -13.35 6.27 17.71
N THR A 15 -13.90 5.57 16.74
CA THR A 15 -14.40 4.21 16.89
C THR A 15 -13.32 3.17 16.60
N HIS A 16 -12.17 3.60 16.03
CA HIS A 16 -11.04 2.74 15.65
C HIS A 16 -9.70 3.43 15.97
N PRO A 17 -8.57 2.66 16.06
CA PRO A 17 -7.21 3.19 16.14
C PRO A 17 -6.88 4.06 14.92
N TYR A 18 -6.12 5.15 15.11
CA TYR A 18 -5.71 6.02 13.99
C TYR A 18 -4.85 5.26 13.00
N CYS A 19 -5.28 5.24 11.74
CA CYS A 19 -4.56 4.57 10.66
C CYS A 19 -4.18 5.55 9.54
N ALA A 20 -2.91 5.55 9.16
CA ALA A 20 -2.43 6.27 7.99
C ALA A 20 -2.16 5.30 6.83
N ALA A 21 -2.70 5.61 5.66
CA ALA A 21 -2.34 4.91 4.42
C ALA A 21 -1.03 5.49 3.87
N LEU A 22 -0.02 4.64 3.68
CA LEU A 22 1.27 5.01 3.08
C LEU A 22 1.32 4.50 1.65
N ILE A 23 1.31 5.41 0.67
CA ILE A 23 1.23 5.07 -0.74
C ILE A 23 2.61 5.04 -1.37
N ALA A 24 3.07 3.86 -1.79
CA ALA A 24 4.31 3.70 -2.52
C ALA A 24 4.12 4.10 -3.99
N ALA A 25 4.54 5.31 -4.35
CA ALA A 25 4.37 5.91 -5.67
C ALA A 25 5.68 6.43 -6.30
N ALA A 26 6.86 6.27 -5.67
CA ALA A 26 8.15 6.77 -6.15
C ALA A 26 8.87 5.84 -7.15
N GLY A 27 8.23 4.76 -7.62
CA GLY A 27 8.85 3.78 -8.51
C GLY A 27 9.13 4.32 -9.92
N SER A 28 10.28 3.95 -10.50
CA SER A 28 10.77 4.44 -11.81
C SER A 28 10.02 3.91 -13.05
N SER A 29 9.03 3.03 -12.89
CA SER A 29 8.22 2.44 -13.98
C SER A 29 9.05 1.80 -15.13
N THR A 30 10.28 1.33 -14.87
CA THR A 30 11.21 0.80 -15.89
C THR A 30 10.60 -0.34 -16.71
N ARG A 31 9.85 -1.26 -16.08
CA ARG A 31 9.14 -2.37 -16.75
C ARG A 31 7.94 -1.92 -17.60
N TYR A 32 7.49 -0.69 -17.42
CA TYR A 32 6.39 -0.09 -18.18
C TYR A 32 6.88 0.72 -19.39
N GLY A 33 8.18 0.67 -19.72
CA GLY A 33 8.76 1.39 -20.86
C GLY A 33 9.22 2.82 -20.53
N GLY A 34 9.33 3.18 -19.24
CA GLY A 34 9.82 4.48 -18.79
C GLY A 34 8.72 5.55 -18.62
N GLU A 35 7.52 5.32 -19.15
CA GLU A 35 6.37 6.18 -18.87
C GLU A 35 5.85 5.96 -17.43
N ASN A 36 5.32 7.02 -16.84
CA ASN A 36 4.73 6.90 -15.51
C ASN A 36 3.40 6.13 -15.56
N LYS A 37 3.45 4.84 -15.19
CA LYS A 37 2.28 3.96 -15.18
C LYS A 37 1.16 4.41 -14.22
N LEU A 38 1.48 5.21 -13.18
CA LEU A 38 0.51 5.72 -12.22
C LEU A 38 -0.37 6.83 -12.79
N LEU A 39 0.11 7.49 -13.86
CA LEU A 39 -0.63 8.51 -14.62
C LEU A 39 -1.39 7.92 -15.82
N GLN A 40 -1.15 6.66 -16.17
CA GLN A 40 -1.95 5.98 -17.18
C GLN A 40 -3.40 5.89 -16.73
N THR A 41 -4.33 6.05 -17.66
CA THR A 41 -5.76 6.07 -17.32
C THR A 41 -6.41 4.72 -17.54
N LEU A 42 -7.29 4.38 -16.63
CA LEU A 42 -8.22 3.27 -16.72
C LEU A 42 -9.62 3.89 -16.76
N ASP A 43 -10.31 3.78 -17.88
CA ASP A 43 -11.61 4.40 -18.09
C ASP A 43 -11.61 5.91 -17.69
N GLY A 44 -10.63 6.65 -18.21
CA GLY A 44 -10.47 8.09 -17.99
C GLY A 44 -9.95 8.51 -16.62
N ILE A 45 -9.75 7.60 -15.66
CA ILE A 45 -9.24 7.90 -14.32
C ILE A 45 -7.80 7.36 -14.18
N PRO A 46 -6.82 8.19 -13.74
CA PRO A 46 -5.46 7.71 -13.53
C PRO A 46 -5.38 6.54 -12.54
N VAL A 47 -4.48 5.58 -12.82
CA VAL A 47 -4.24 4.38 -11.98
C VAL A 47 -4.07 4.74 -10.50
N LEU A 48 -3.20 5.73 -10.19
CA LEU A 48 -3.00 6.20 -8.82
C LEU A 48 -4.31 6.70 -8.20
N VAL A 49 -5.07 7.49 -8.94
CA VAL A 49 -6.31 8.11 -8.45
C VAL A 49 -7.36 7.05 -8.11
N ARG A 50 -7.51 6.00 -8.94
CA ARG A 50 -8.42 4.89 -8.61
C ARG A 50 -8.05 4.24 -7.28
N THR A 51 -6.76 3.97 -7.06
CA THR A 51 -6.27 3.45 -5.76
C THR A 51 -6.62 4.40 -4.62
N LEU A 52 -6.36 5.70 -4.79
CA LEU A 52 -6.61 6.71 -3.76
C LEU A 52 -8.10 6.90 -3.46
N LEU A 53 -8.97 6.89 -4.46
CA LEU A 53 -10.42 7.01 -4.28
C LEU A 53 -11.00 5.83 -3.49
N THR A 54 -10.49 4.63 -3.66
CA THR A 54 -10.90 3.49 -2.84
C THR A 54 -10.45 3.67 -1.39
N ILE A 55 -9.19 4.06 -1.15
CA ILE A 55 -8.67 4.32 0.19
C ILE A 55 -9.42 5.46 0.89
N ASP A 56 -9.79 6.51 0.13
CA ASP A 56 -10.55 7.65 0.66
C ASP A 56 -11.94 7.25 1.20
N ARG A 57 -12.52 6.15 0.70
CA ARG A 57 -13.81 5.61 1.16
C ARG A 57 -13.71 4.73 2.40
N VAL A 58 -12.54 4.18 2.71
CA VAL A 58 -12.34 3.29 3.87
C VAL A 58 -12.45 4.08 5.17
N GLU A 59 -13.45 3.77 6.01
CA GLU A 59 -13.67 4.49 7.28
C GLU A 59 -12.52 4.27 8.27
N GLY A 60 -11.90 3.09 8.23
CA GLY A 60 -10.78 2.70 9.10
C GLY A 60 -9.46 3.41 8.81
N ILE A 61 -9.37 4.27 7.77
CA ILE A 61 -8.18 5.06 7.42
C ILE A 61 -8.47 6.55 7.65
N ASP A 62 -7.56 7.25 8.33
CA ASP A 62 -7.74 8.66 8.74
C ASP A 62 -6.98 9.66 7.86
N GLU A 63 -5.81 9.29 7.32
CA GLU A 63 -5.00 10.14 6.44
C GLU A 63 -4.28 9.32 5.36
N ILE A 64 -3.79 10.01 4.34
CA ILE A 64 -3.03 9.44 3.23
C ILE A 64 -1.69 10.16 3.10
N VAL A 65 -0.58 9.41 3.06
CA VAL A 65 0.75 9.96 2.79
C VAL A 65 1.30 9.28 1.53
N ILE A 66 1.55 10.07 0.49
CA ILE A 66 2.02 9.59 -0.82
C ILE A 66 3.51 9.84 -0.94
N ALA A 67 4.33 8.80 -0.99
CA ALA A 67 5.75 8.91 -1.31
C ALA A 67 5.94 8.86 -2.83
N ALA A 68 6.33 9.98 -3.41
CA ALA A 68 6.46 10.22 -4.84
C ALA A 68 7.90 10.61 -5.23
N ARG A 69 8.21 10.63 -6.51
CA ARG A 69 9.42 11.26 -7.02
C ARG A 69 9.28 12.79 -6.90
N GLU A 70 10.40 13.50 -6.87
CA GLU A 70 10.43 14.96 -6.70
C GLU A 70 9.66 15.67 -7.80
N ASP A 71 9.79 15.23 -9.04
CA ASP A 71 9.09 15.78 -10.22
C ASP A 71 7.59 15.46 -10.26
N GLU A 72 7.10 14.55 -9.41
CA GLU A 72 5.71 14.11 -9.34
C GLU A 72 4.91 14.72 -8.18
N LEU A 73 5.55 15.45 -7.28
CA LEU A 73 4.89 16.02 -6.09
C LEU A 73 3.70 16.92 -6.46
N LEU A 74 3.93 17.91 -7.33
CA LEU A 74 2.87 18.83 -7.76
C LEU A 74 1.79 18.12 -8.58
N PRO A 75 2.12 17.32 -9.61
CA PRO A 75 1.13 16.53 -10.35
C PRO A 75 0.22 15.68 -9.45
N TYR A 76 0.76 14.96 -8.48
CA TYR A 76 -0.05 14.12 -7.59
C TYR A 76 -0.90 14.94 -6.63
N ALA A 77 -0.38 16.05 -6.10
CA ALA A 77 -1.16 16.96 -5.26
C ALA A 77 -2.34 17.59 -6.02
N GLU A 78 -2.14 17.96 -7.30
CA GLU A 78 -3.19 18.47 -8.18
C GLU A 78 -4.25 17.41 -8.48
N LEU A 79 -3.85 16.17 -8.75
CA LEU A 79 -4.77 15.05 -8.94
C LEU A 79 -5.64 14.82 -7.69
N CYS A 80 -5.04 14.82 -6.49
CA CYS A 80 -5.79 14.66 -5.25
C CYS A 80 -6.88 15.74 -5.08
N LYS A 81 -6.57 17.00 -5.43
CA LYS A 81 -7.54 18.11 -5.41
C LYS A 81 -8.60 17.97 -6.50
N THR A 82 -8.19 17.66 -7.73
CA THR A 82 -9.08 17.55 -8.89
C THR A 82 -10.15 16.47 -8.68
N PHE A 83 -9.76 15.34 -8.11
CA PHE A 83 -10.66 14.22 -7.84
C PHE A 83 -11.35 14.29 -6.47
N GLY A 84 -11.10 15.34 -5.69
CA GLY A 84 -11.85 15.67 -4.49
C GLY A 84 -11.69 14.68 -3.35
N LEU A 85 -10.46 14.21 -3.07
CA LEU A 85 -10.17 13.37 -1.90
C LEU A 85 -10.56 14.10 -0.62
N ARG A 86 -11.29 13.43 0.27
CA ARG A 86 -11.86 14.01 1.50
C ARG A 86 -10.91 13.92 2.68
N LYS A 87 -10.09 12.85 2.73
CA LYS A 87 -9.11 12.64 3.80
C LYS A 87 -7.94 13.62 3.65
N PRO A 88 -7.27 13.98 4.74
CA PRO A 88 -6.00 14.71 4.69
C PRO A 88 -4.99 13.94 3.82
N VAL A 89 -4.39 14.63 2.85
CA VAL A 89 -3.37 14.06 1.95
C VAL A 89 -2.09 14.85 2.08
N LYS A 90 -0.97 14.14 2.26
CA LYS A 90 0.39 14.68 2.14
C LYS A 90 1.08 14.00 0.97
N VAL A 91 1.78 14.77 0.13
CA VAL A 91 2.65 14.22 -0.92
C VAL A 91 4.08 14.60 -0.58
N ILE A 92 4.94 13.61 -0.43
CA ILE A 92 6.31 13.78 0.03
C ILE A 92 7.31 13.18 -0.94
N VAL A 93 8.57 13.62 -0.88
CA VAL A 93 9.66 13.01 -1.64
C VAL A 93 10.00 11.64 -1.05
N GLY A 94 9.90 10.59 -1.86
CA GLY A 94 10.33 9.23 -1.51
C GLY A 94 11.85 9.11 -1.31
N GLY A 95 12.29 7.93 -0.89
CA GLY A 95 13.69 7.57 -0.76
C GLY A 95 14.27 6.98 -2.04
N ALA A 96 15.55 6.58 -1.99
CA ALA A 96 16.24 5.89 -3.08
C ALA A 96 15.68 4.46 -3.31
N THR A 97 15.11 3.87 -2.26
CA THR A 97 14.48 2.55 -2.31
C THR A 97 13.01 2.61 -1.92
N ARG A 98 12.25 1.53 -2.19
CA ARG A 98 10.86 1.40 -1.72
C ARG A 98 10.81 1.44 -0.19
N THR A 99 11.71 0.74 0.48
CA THR A 99 11.82 0.70 1.94
C THR A 99 12.03 2.09 2.55
N GLU A 100 12.97 2.86 2.00
CA GLU A 100 13.20 4.24 2.44
C GLU A 100 11.98 5.15 2.15
N SER A 101 11.30 4.96 1.03
CA SER A 101 10.10 5.73 0.68
C SER A 101 8.98 5.49 1.69
N VAL A 102 8.73 4.24 2.07
CA VAL A 102 7.72 3.87 3.07
C VAL A 102 8.12 4.40 4.45
N LEU A 103 9.39 4.30 4.85
CA LEU A 103 9.85 4.85 6.12
C LEU A 103 9.67 6.38 6.18
N ARG A 104 10.02 7.11 5.12
CA ARG A 104 9.78 8.57 5.05
C ARG A 104 8.29 8.89 5.18
N ALA A 105 7.42 8.16 4.48
CA ALA A 105 5.98 8.36 4.61
C ALA A 105 5.47 8.08 6.04
N ALA A 106 5.99 7.05 6.70
CA ALA A 106 5.64 6.72 8.09
C ALA A 106 6.11 7.78 9.10
N LEU A 107 7.22 8.48 8.81
CA LEU A 107 7.73 9.57 9.66
C LEU A 107 6.96 10.89 9.45
N GLU A 108 6.37 11.09 8.27
CA GLU A 108 5.56 12.27 7.93
C GLU A 108 4.07 12.13 8.31
N ALA A 109 3.64 10.92 8.65
CA ALA A 109 2.28 10.67 9.13
C ALA A 109 2.03 11.34 10.49
N SER A 110 0.75 11.44 10.86
CA SER A 110 0.36 12.00 12.17
C SER A 110 1.05 11.27 13.32
N PRO A 111 1.52 11.98 14.35
CA PRO A 111 2.09 11.35 15.55
C PRO A 111 1.05 10.51 16.33
N GLU A 112 -0.25 10.66 16.03
CA GLU A 112 -1.32 9.85 16.61
C GLU A 112 -1.49 8.48 15.92
N THR A 113 -0.72 8.21 14.85
CA THR A 113 -0.88 6.98 14.07
C THR A 113 -0.50 5.75 14.87
N GLU A 114 -1.46 4.84 14.98
CA GLU A 114 -1.32 3.54 15.66
C GLU A 114 -1.08 2.40 14.65
N PHE A 115 -1.61 2.54 13.43
CA PHE A 115 -1.42 1.57 12.35
C PHE A 115 -1.04 2.25 11.03
N PHE A 116 -0.22 1.57 10.24
CA PHE A 116 0.08 1.94 8.86
C PHE A 116 -0.48 0.91 7.89
N ALA A 117 -1.19 1.37 6.88
CA ALA A 117 -1.62 0.57 5.73
C ALA A 117 -0.73 0.93 4.53
N VAL A 118 0.27 0.11 4.25
CA VAL A 118 1.20 0.34 3.12
C VAL A 118 0.57 -0.20 1.84
N GLN A 119 0.30 0.70 0.89
CA GLN A 119 -0.37 0.37 -0.37
C GLN A 119 0.50 0.71 -1.58
N ASP A 120 0.57 -0.19 -2.53
CA ASP A 120 1.11 0.10 -3.86
C ASP A 120 0.15 1.04 -4.61
N GLY A 121 0.62 2.21 -5.04
CA GLY A 121 -0.18 3.14 -5.86
C GLY A 121 -0.63 2.57 -7.21
N ALA A 122 -0.04 1.45 -7.63
CA ALA A 122 -0.32 0.75 -8.88
C ALA A 122 -1.32 -0.42 -8.75
N ARG A 123 -2.16 -0.48 -7.69
CA ARG A 123 -3.25 -1.46 -7.55
C ARG A 123 -4.62 -0.78 -7.59
N PRO A 124 -5.07 -0.38 -8.78
CA PRO A 124 -6.27 0.45 -8.95
C PRO A 124 -7.59 -0.29 -8.67
N LEU A 125 -7.57 -1.63 -8.61
CA LEU A 125 -8.75 -2.46 -8.47
C LEU A 125 -8.96 -3.02 -7.06
N ILE A 126 -8.22 -2.47 -6.08
CA ILE A 126 -8.43 -2.82 -4.68
C ILE A 126 -9.84 -2.43 -4.22
N SER A 127 -10.47 -3.25 -3.38
CA SER A 127 -11.79 -2.96 -2.82
C SER A 127 -11.71 -2.47 -1.38
N VAL A 128 -12.77 -1.80 -0.93
CA VAL A 128 -12.92 -1.34 0.46
C VAL A 128 -12.95 -2.54 1.40
N GLU A 129 -13.70 -3.57 1.04
CA GLU A 129 -13.89 -4.79 1.85
C GLU A 129 -12.54 -5.50 2.11
N LEU A 130 -11.69 -5.61 1.07
CA LEU A 130 -10.37 -6.23 1.22
C LEU A 130 -9.49 -5.40 2.17
N ILE A 131 -9.53 -4.05 2.08
CA ILE A 131 -8.78 -3.18 2.98
C ILE A 131 -9.27 -3.35 4.42
N ASP A 132 -10.60 -3.35 4.64
CA ASP A 132 -11.20 -3.48 5.97
C ASP A 132 -10.83 -4.83 6.61
N GLU A 133 -10.85 -5.94 5.86
CA GLU A 133 -10.45 -7.25 6.34
C GLU A 133 -8.99 -7.28 6.83
N VAL A 134 -8.08 -6.66 6.07
CA VAL A 134 -6.66 -6.59 6.48
C VAL A 134 -6.47 -5.68 7.70
N LEU A 135 -7.20 -4.55 7.78
CA LEU A 135 -7.18 -3.66 8.95
C LEU A 135 -7.66 -4.40 10.21
N ASP A 136 -8.74 -5.17 10.11
CA ASP A 136 -9.28 -5.92 11.25
C ASP A 136 -8.31 -7.02 11.71
N ALA A 137 -7.70 -7.75 10.77
CA ALA A 137 -6.66 -8.72 11.09
C ALA A 137 -5.45 -8.08 11.75
N ALA A 138 -4.97 -6.93 11.25
CA ALA A 138 -3.82 -6.23 11.82
C ALA A 138 -4.10 -5.70 13.24
N ARG A 139 -5.34 -5.32 13.56
CA ARG A 139 -5.73 -4.93 14.94
C ARG A 139 -5.59 -6.08 15.92
N VAL A 140 -5.71 -7.32 15.46
CA VAL A 140 -5.57 -8.53 16.28
C VAL A 140 -4.11 -9.01 16.33
N TYR A 141 -3.46 -9.08 15.17
CA TYR A 141 -2.16 -9.73 14.98
C TYR A 141 -0.98 -8.77 14.90
N LEU A 142 -1.22 -7.45 14.87
CA LEU A 142 -0.23 -6.35 14.74
C LEU A 142 0.46 -6.28 13.37
N ALA A 143 0.35 -7.31 12.53
CA ALA A 143 0.86 -7.35 11.17
C ALA A 143 -0.04 -8.27 10.33
N ALA A 144 -0.56 -7.78 9.20
CA ALA A 144 -1.39 -8.54 8.30
C ALA A 144 -1.21 -8.10 6.84
N ALA A 145 -1.42 -9.02 5.91
CA ALA A 145 -1.39 -8.73 4.47
C ALA A 145 -2.34 -9.68 3.72
N PRO A 146 -2.97 -9.21 2.63
CA PRO A 146 -3.79 -10.08 1.79
C PRO A 146 -2.89 -10.91 0.88
N ALA A 147 -3.27 -12.16 0.64
CA ALA A 147 -2.52 -13.06 -0.23
C ALA A 147 -3.44 -14.00 -1.00
N VAL A 148 -3.02 -14.38 -2.20
CA VAL A 148 -3.71 -15.40 -3.01
C VAL A 148 -2.83 -16.64 -3.16
N PRO A 149 -3.39 -17.86 -3.17
CA PRO A 149 -2.62 -19.05 -3.45
C PRO A 149 -1.94 -18.98 -4.83
N VAL A 150 -0.70 -19.46 -4.91
CA VAL A 150 0.01 -19.51 -6.20
C VAL A 150 -0.64 -20.58 -7.09
N ARG A 151 -0.96 -20.21 -8.33
CA ARG A 151 -1.62 -21.11 -9.31
C ARG A 151 -0.62 -21.94 -10.11
N ASP A 152 0.48 -21.33 -10.54
CA ASP A 152 1.49 -21.97 -11.36
C ASP A 152 2.43 -22.86 -10.55
N THR A 153 3.08 -23.81 -11.23
CA THR A 153 4.14 -24.59 -10.60
C THR A 153 5.41 -23.74 -10.49
N ILE A 154 5.80 -23.40 -9.26
CA ILE A 154 7.01 -22.61 -8.99
C ILE A 154 8.24 -23.53 -8.99
N LYS A 155 9.30 -23.06 -9.62
CA LYS A 155 10.63 -23.69 -9.64
C LYS A 155 11.65 -22.78 -8.96
N VAL A 156 12.47 -23.33 -8.08
CA VAL A 156 13.73 -22.71 -7.68
C VAL A 156 14.77 -23.13 -8.68
N ALA A 157 15.46 -22.17 -9.29
CA ALA A 157 16.44 -22.44 -10.34
C ALA A 157 17.65 -21.48 -10.23
N HIS A 158 18.85 -21.99 -10.57
CA HIS A 158 20.07 -21.20 -10.75
C HIS A 158 20.60 -21.45 -12.16
N ASP A 159 21.02 -20.37 -12.84
CA ASP A 159 21.56 -20.40 -14.20
C ASP A 159 20.67 -21.17 -15.21
N GLY A 160 19.33 -21.06 -15.04
CA GLY A 160 18.36 -21.73 -15.89
C GLY A 160 18.13 -23.23 -15.58
N ILE A 161 18.84 -23.79 -14.61
CA ILE A 161 18.71 -25.19 -14.18
C ILE A 161 17.81 -25.27 -12.94
N VAL A 162 16.78 -26.12 -13.01
CA VAL A 162 15.86 -26.34 -11.90
C VAL A 162 16.57 -27.10 -10.78
N GLU A 163 16.58 -26.51 -9.58
CA GLU A 163 17.12 -27.11 -8.35
C GLU A 163 16.04 -27.91 -7.61
N ARG A 164 14.87 -27.30 -7.39
CA ARG A 164 13.75 -27.92 -6.70
C ARG A 164 12.41 -27.31 -7.08
N THR A 165 11.35 -28.04 -6.78
CA THR A 165 9.97 -27.58 -6.89
C THR A 165 9.39 -27.50 -5.48
N PRO A 166 9.10 -26.30 -4.96
CA PRO A 166 8.42 -26.15 -3.66
C PRO A 166 7.02 -26.73 -3.67
N ASP A 167 6.53 -27.12 -2.49
CA ASP A 167 5.12 -27.49 -2.34
C ASP A 167 4.24 -26.24 -2.53
N ARG A 168 3.44 -26.25 -3.60
CA ARG A 168 2.56 -25.15 -3.95
C ARG A 168 1.49 -24.87 -2.91
N SER A 169 1.05 -25.87 -2.13
CA SER A 169 0.03 -25.68 -1.10
C SER A 169 0.45 -24.71 0.01
N ALA A 170 1.77 -24.47 0.17
CA ALA A 170 2.34 -23.55 1.13
C ALA A 170 2.79 -22.22 0.50
N LEU A 171 2.50 -21.98 -0.79
CA LEU A 171 2.95 -20.77 -1.49
C LEU A 171 1.79 -19.81 -1.73
N PHE A 172 2.01 -18.57 -1.31
CA PHE A 172 1.07 -17.47 -1.50
C PHE A 172 1.75 -16.27 -2.19
N ALA A 173 1.03 -15.62 -3.08
CA ALA A 173 1.41 -14.35 -3.67
C ALA A 173 0.83 -13.21 -2.83
N VAL A 174 1.69 -12.54 -2.07
CA VAL A 174 1.30 -11.46 -1.16
C VAL A 174 0.98 -10.19 -1.94
N GLN A 175 -0.08 -9.51 -1.52
CA GLN A 175 -0.55 -8.26 -2.12
C GLN A 175 -0.40 -7.09 -1.14
N THR A 176 -0.99 -5.94 -1.47
CA THR A 176 -1.17 -4.78 -0.58
C THR A 176 -2.66 -4.41 -0.52
N PRO A 177 -3.12 -3.77 0.61
CA PRO A 177 -2.29 -3.14 1.64
C PRO A 177 -1.63 -4.16 2.56
N GLN A 178 -0.40 -3.85 3.00
CA GLN A 178 0.24 -4.54 4.10
C GLN A 178 0.07 -3.65 5.34
N VAL A 179 -0.58 -4.16 6.37
CA VAL A 179 -0.97 -3.34 7.54
C VAL A 179 -0.22 -3.77 8.77
N PHE A 180 0.32 -2.79 9.49
CA PHE A 180 1.17 -3.03 10.65
C PHE A 180 0.90 -2.04 11.77
N ALA A 181 1.14 -2.46 13.03
CA ALA A 181 1.29 -1.51 14.13
C ALA A 181 2.41 -0.52 13.83
N ALA A 182 2.19 0.76 14.10
CA ALA A 182 3.06 1.85 13.65
C ALA A 182 4.51 1.72 14.13
N ASP A 183 4.69 1.41 15.41
CA ASP A 183 6.04 1.28 15.97
C ASP A 183 6.75 0.03 15.45
N LEU A 184 6.01 -1.06 15.20
CA LEU A 184 6.56 -2.29 14.60
C LEU A 184 7.12 -2.02 13.21
N LEU A 185 6.34 -1.38 12.33
CA LEU A 185 6.79 -1.09 10.97
C LEU A 185 7.99 -0.14 10.96
N LYS A 186 7.94 0.96 11.74
CA LYS A 186 9.07 1.91 11.82
C LYS A 186 10.35 1.21 12.24
N ALA A 187 10.29 0.40 13.31
CA ALA A 187 11.45 -0.33 13.79
C ALA A 187 11.99 -1.33 12.77
N ALA A 188 11.09 -2.07 12.09
CA ALA A 188 11.48 -3.05 11.08
C ALA A 188 12.18 -2.40 9.88
N LEU A 189 11.62 -1.30 9.34
CA LEU A 189 12.21 -0.59 8.22
C LEU A 189 13.55 0.07 8.59
N GLN A 190 13.65 0.68 9.78
CA GLN A 190 14.89 1.28 10.28
C GLN A 190 16.01 0.23 10.43
N SER A 191 15.70 -0.93 11.04
CA SER A 191 16.65 -2.02 11.17
C SER A 191 17.10 -2.55 9.81
N ALA A 192 16.17 -2.77 8.88
CA ALA A 192 16.48 -3.25 7.55
C ALA A 192 17.41 -2.29 6.78
N ILE A 193 17.18 -0.97 6.87
CA ILE A 193 18.02 0.05 6.24
C ILE A 193 19.41 0.10 6.90
N ALA A 194 19.48 0.08 8.23
CA ALA A 194 20.74 0.12 8.97
C ALA A 194 21.63 -1.07 8.65
N ASP A 195 21.04 -2.25 8.45
CA ASP A 195 21.74 -3.49 8.11
C ASP A 195 22.05 -3.64 6.60
N GLY A 196 21.61 -2.70 5.75
CA GLY A 196 21.74 -2.80 4.29
C GLY A 196 20.99 -4.01 3.72
N ALA A 197 19.91 -4.47 4.36
CA ALA A 197 19.21 -5.68 4.00
C ALA A 197 18.40 -5.51 2.70
N THR A 198 18.44 -6.53 1.85
CA THR A 198 17.55 -6.59 0.68
C THR A 198 16.14 -6.96 1.14
N ILE A 199 15.21 -6.01 1.01
CA ILE A 199 13.80 -6.16 1.38
C ILE A 199 12.96 -6.20 0.11
N THR A 200 12.09 -7.20 -0.01
CA THR A 200 11.19 -7.37 -1.15
C THR A 200 9.86 -6.64 -0.97
N ASP A 201 9.35 -6.65 0.28
CA ASP A 201 8.13 -5.97 0.71
C ASP A 201 8.19 -5.61 2.20
N ASP A 202 7.15 -4.96 2.76
CA ASP A 202 7.17 -4.52 4.16
C ASP A 202 6.98 -5.69 5.13
N CYS A 203 6.31 -6.77 4.71
CA CYS A 203 6.21 -8.01 5.48
C CYS A 203 7.59 -8.61 5.74
N SER A 204 8.44 -8.69 4.73
CA SER A 204 9.80 -9.25 4.87
C SER A 204 10.69 -8.43 5.83
N ALA A 205 10.45 -7.12 5.97
CA ALA A 205 11.12 -6.32 6.97
C ALA A 205 10.69 -6.70 8.41
N VAL A 206 9.40 -6.95 8.61
CA VAL A 206 8.82 -7.36 9.90
C VAL A 206 9.24 -8.79 10.26
N GLU A 207 9.24 -9.71 9.29
CA GLU A 207 9.70 -11.10 9.46
C GLU A 207 11.18 -11.17 9.88
N ARG A 208 12.04 -10.29 9.35
CA ARG A 208 13.44 -10.17 9.78
C ARG A 208 13.60 -9.92 11.27
N MET A 209 12.64 -9.24 11.90
CA MET A 209 12.62 -9.02 13.37
C MET A 209 12.07 -10.22 14.14
N GLY A 210 11.81 -11.35 13.48
CA GLY A 210 11.22 -12.54 14.10
C GLY A 210 9.76 -12.35 14.50
N LYS A 211 9.04 -11.44 13.81
CA LYS A 211 7.61 -11.22 14.04
C LYS A 211 6.79 -11.92 12.96
N GLU A 212 5.64 -12.42 13.37
CA GLU A 212 4.70 -13.10 12.48
C GLU A 212 3.87 -12.09 11.70
N VAL A 213 3.56 -12.42 10.42
CA VAL A 213 2.63 -11.68 9.58
C VAL A 213 1.44 -12.60 9.29
N HIS A 214 0.23 -12.14 9.62
CA HIS A 214 -0.99 -12.88 9.36
C HIS A 214 -1.44 -12.66 7.92
N LEU A 215 -1.72 -13.75 7.17
CA LEU A 215 -2.27 -13.64 5.83
C LEU A 215 -3.79 -13.68 5.87
N THR A 216 -4.42 -12.68 5.23
CA THR A 216 -5.87 -12.68 4.95
C THR A 216 -6.15 -13.13 3.52
N GLU A 217 -7.41 -13.35 3.17
CA GLU A 217 -7.79 -13.66 1.81
C GLU A 217 -7.52 -12.46 0.88
N GLY A 218 -6.76 -12.69 -0.18
CA GLY A 218 -6.50 -11.71 -1.23
C GLY A 218 -7.52 -11.81 -2.36
N SER A 219 -7.41 -10.92 -3.34
CA SER A 219 -8.25 -10.96 -4.54
C SER A 219 -7.41 -11.09 -5.79
N GLU A 220 -7.77 -12.02 -6.69
CA GLU A 220 -7.11 -12.15 -7.99
C GLU A 220 -7.32 -10.92 -8.89
N GLU A 221 -8.36 -10.13 -8.62
CA GLU A 221 -8.60 -8.86 -9.29
C GLU A 221 -7.78 -7.71 -8.73
N ASN A 222 -7.20 -7.84 -7.52
CA ASN A 222 -6.31 -6.83 -6.93
C ASN A 222 -4.92 -6.88 -7.58
N ILE A 223 -4.90 -6.82 -8.92
CA ILE A 223 -3.67 -6.87 -9.71
C ILE A 223 -2.83 -5.60 -9.54
N LYS A 224 -1.51 -5.77 -9.69
CA LYS A 224 -0.56 -4.64 -9.70
C LYS A 224 -0.20 -4.31 -11.14
N ILE A 225 -0.49 -3.09 -11.59
CA ILE A 225 -0.06 -2.62 -12.90
C ILE A 225 1.47 -2.53 -12.93
N THR A 226 2.11 -3.39 -13.70
CA THR A 226 3.56 -3.47 -13.86
C THR A 226 3.99 -3.37 -15.31
N THR A 227 3.14 -3.82 -16.22
CA THR A 227 3.34 -3.83 -17.68
C THR A 227 2.10 -3.26 -18.39
N PRO A 228 2.20 -2.88 -19.67
CA PRO A 228 1.02 -2.45 -20.45
C PRO A 228 -0.09 -3.52 -20.55
N VAL A 229 0.26 -4.81 -20.51
CA VAL A 229 -0.73 -5.91 -20.52
C VAL A 229 -1.60 -5.88 -19.27
N ASP A 230 -1.04 -5.53 -18.10
CA ASP A 230 -1.79 -5.45 -16.85
C ASP A 230 -2.87 -4.36 -16.93
N LEU A 231 -2.62 -3.28 -17.69
CA LEU A 231 -3.61 -2.22 -17.90
C LEU A 231 -4.83 -2.75 -18.67
N ALA A 232 -4.60 -3.49 -19.76
CA ALA A 232 -5.69 -4.10 -20.54
C ALA A 232 -6.48 -5.13 -19.71
N ILE A 233 -5.80 -5.90 -18.85
CA ILE A 233 -6.48 -6.83 -17.91
C ILE A 233 -7.34 -6.04 -16.93
N ALA A 234 -6.81 -4.93 -16.38
CA ALA A 234 -7.56 -4.08 -15.46
C ALA A 234 -8.81 -3.48 -16.11
N GLU A 235 -8.72 -3.02 -17.36
CA GLU A 235 -9.87 -2.53 -18.14
C GLU A 235 -10.94 -3.61 -18.31
N ALA A 236 -10.54 -4.83 -18.66
CA ALA A 236 -11.48 -5.94 -18.79
C ALA A 236 -12.18 -6.31 -17.47
N ILE A 237 -11.47 -6.20 -16.34
CA ILE A 237 -12.05 -6.42 -15.00
C ILE A 237 -13.07 -5.32 -14.68
N LEU A 238 -12.77 -4.04 -14.93
CA LEU A 238 -13.69 -2.92 -14.71
C LEU A 238 -14.97 -3.08 -15.54
N GLN A 239 -14.83 -3.39 -16.83
CA GLN A 239 -15.98 -3.66 -17.70
C GLN A 239 -16.87 -4.77 -17.17
N ARG A 240 -16.28 -5.86 -16.64
CA ARG A 240 -17.04 -6.95 -16.04
C ARG A 240 -17.76 -6.52 -14.75
N ARG A 241 -17.16 -5.62 -13.97
CA ARG A 241 -17.79 -5.04 -12.75
C ARG A 241 -18.90 -4.04 -13.07
N GLY A 242 -18.95 -3.51 -14.30
CA GLY A 242 -19.85 -2.42 -14.69
C GLY A 242 -19.45 -1.06 -14.14
N GLU A 243 -18.16 -0.88 -13.92
CA GLU A 243 -17.55 0.34 -13.38
C GLU A 243 -16.91 1.18 -14.50
#